data_c4747176920b31e5e035db02e8f3210d
#
_entry.id   c4747176920b31e5e035db02e8f3210d
#
_cell.length_a   1.000
_cell.length_b   1.000
_cell.length_c   1.000
_cell.angle_alpha   90.00
_cell.angle_beta   90.00
_cell.angle_gamma   90.00
#
_symmetry.space_group_name_H-M   'P 1'
#
loop_
_entity.id
_entity.type
_entity.pdbx_description
1 polymer ?
#
loop_
_entity_poly.entity_id
_entity_poly.type
_entity_poly.pdbx_seq_one_letter_code
_entity_poly.pdbx_strand_id
1 'polypeptide(L)'
;GKTAYIDRSLAAEGQTGRLNFTMMHEASHLLYARLFPSEYNGWQRRCVCRLADECIRYPVHDWEEWQANVLTSYLLLPRELVFRHLENVGLPQGIKWLNRVYAPKDYHRFSEAARRLGVSKTALALRLSQMGLIEKNEFFDPYSTILVFPDKNEIDSEIA
;
A
#
# COMPACT_ATOMS: atom_id res chain seq x y z
N GLY A 1 1.50 1.95 31.71
CA GLY A 1 2.14 1.83 30.39
C GLY A 1 1.11 1.46 29.35
N LYS A 2 1.25 1.98 28.12
CA LYS A 2 0.38 1.60 26.99
C LYS A 2 1.03 0.43 26.29
N THR A 3 0.29 -0.65 26.00
CA THR A 3 0.79 -1.86 25.38
C THR A 3 -0.02 -2.13 24.12
N ALA A 4 0.66 -2.32 22.99
CA ALA A 4 0.03 -2.78 21.76
C ALA A 4 0.05 -4.32 21.73
N TYR A 5 -1.08 -4.94 21.34
CA TYR A 5 -1.21 -6.38 21.17
C TYR A 5 -1.25 -6.68 19.68
N ILE A 6 -0.30 -7.47 19.21
CA ILE A 6 -0.18 -7.87 17.81
C ILE A 6 -0.49 -9.34 17.67
N ASP A 7 -1.29 -9.71 16.66
CA ASP A 7 -1.65 -11.09 16.39
C ASP A 7 -0.39 -11.91 16.08
N ARG A 8 -0.24 -13.04 16.77
CA ARG A 8 0.89 -13.97 16.61
C ARG A 8 1.02 -14.51 15.18
N SER A 9 -0.08 -14.60 14.44
CA SER A 9 -0.05 -15.07 13.05
C SER A 9 0.77 -14.17 12.13
N LEU A 10 0.92 -12.88 12.47
CA LEU A 10 1.76 -11.93 11.73
C LEU A 10 3.26 -12.18 11.88
N ALA A 11 3.67 -12.95 12.90
CA ALA A 11 5.05 -13.39 13.08
C ALA A 11 5.42 -14.61 12.23
N ALA A 12 4.48 -15.17 11.46
CA ALA A 12 4.72 -16.30 10.58
C ALA A 12 5.63 -15.91 9.41
N GLU A 13 6.30 -16.91 8.84
CA GLU A 13 7.18 -16.75 7.68
C GLU A 13 6.41 -16.10 6.51
N GLY A 14 7.04 -15.15 5.82
CA GLY A 14 6.44 -14.42 4.70
C GLY A 14 5.53 -13.24 5.10
N GLN A 15 5.24 -13.01 6.38
CA GLN A 15 4.39 -11.92 6.86
C GLN A 15 5.17 -10.67 7.33
N THR A 16 6.48 -10.64 7.17
CA THR A 16 7.36 -9.57 7.70
C THR A 16 6.86 -8.17 7.31
N GLY A 17 6.46 -7.96 6.07
CA GLY A 17 5.97 -6.65 5.63
C GLY A 17 4.66 -6.23 6.29
N ARG A 18 3.79 -7.18 6.60
CA ARG A 18 2.54 -6.92 7.34
C ARG A 18 2.85 -6.64 8.80
N LEU A 19 3.70 -7.45 9.41
CA LEU A 19 4.13 -7.26 10.80
C LEU A 19 4.74 -5.86 10.99
N ASN A 20 5.68 -5.47 10.15
CA ASN A 20 6.33 -4.17 10.22
C ASN A 20 5.33 -3.01 10.09
N PHE A 21 4.38 -3.13 9.15
CA PHE A 21 3.34 -2.12 8.97
C PHE A 21 2.43 -2.04 10.20
N THR A 22 1.95 -3.17 10.71
CA THR A 22 1.08 -3.22 11.89
C THR A 22 1.79 -2.64 13.13
N MET A 23 3.04 -3.03 13.38
CA MET A 23 3.82 -2.49 14.50
C MET A 23 3.98 -0.97 14.42
N MET A 24 4.31 -0.46 13.24
CA MET A 24 4.49 0.97 13.04
C MET A 24 3.15 1.74 13.08
N HIS A 25 2.06 1.13 12.65
CA HIS A 25 0.71 1.67 12.72
C HIS A 25 0.29 1.88 14.20
N GLU A 26 0.46 0.86 15.02
CA GLU A 26 0.20 0.98 16.46
C GLU A 26 1.11 2.02 17.13
N ALA A 27 2.39 2.06 16.73
CA ALA A 27 3.32 3.08 17.22
C ALA A 27 2.90 4.49 16.77
N SER A 28 2.30 4.65 15.59
CA SER A 28 1.78 5.93 15.09
C SER A 28 0.61 6.43 15.94
N HIS A 29 -0.32 5.56 16.33
CA HIS A 29 -1.38 5.90 17.29
C HIS A 29 -0.81 6.35 18.65
N LEU A 30 0.20 5.62 19.15
CA LEU A 30 0.87 5.99 20.41
C LEU A 30 1.52 7.37 20.32
N LEU A 31 2.16 7.66 19.19
CA LEU A 31 2.82 8.95 18.96
C LEU A 31 1.80 10.09 18.91
N TYR A 32 0.72 9.95 18.13
CA TYR A 32 -0.33 10.95 18.08
C TYR A 32 -0.99 11.19 19.42
N ALA A 33 -1.34 10.12 20.15
CA ALA A 33 -1.91 10.25 21.51
C ALA A 33 -0.98 10.91 22.51
N ARG A 34 0.33 10.88 22.27
CA ARG A 34 1.33 11.57 23.10
C ARG A 34 1.50 13.04 22.73
N LEU A 35 1.48 13.33 21.44
CA LEU A 35 1.70 14.69 20.90
C LEU A 35 0.42 15.55 20.97
N PHE A 36 -0.74 14.93 20.81
CA PHE A 36 -2.05 15.59 20.72
C PHE A 36 -3.08 14.94 21.64
N PRO A 37 -2.86 14.96 22.97
CA PRO A 37 -3.69 14.23 23.93
C PRO A 37 -5.13 14.74 24.00
N SER A 38 -5.39 16.00 23.64
CA SER A 38 -6.72 16.60 23.63
C SER A 38 -7.60 16.11 22.47
N GLU A 39 -6.96 15.77 21.34
CA GLU A 39 -7.63 15.39 20.10
C GLU A 39 -7.76 13.88 19.97
N TYR A 40 -6.78 13.15 20.53
CA TYR A 40 -6.71 11.69 20.54
C TYR A 40 -7.33 11.07 21.80
N ASN A 41 -8.54 11.48 22.15
CA ASN A 41 -9.26 10.96 23.33
C ASN A 41 -9.86 9.56 23.14
N GLY A 42 -9.82 9.00 21.93
CA GLY A 42 -10.43 7.73 21.54
C GLY A 42 -9.67 6.45 21.92
N TRP A 43 -8.55 6.55 22.63
CA TRP A 43 -7.61 5.46 22.92
C TRP A 43 -8.15 4.27 23.74
N GLN A 44 -9.42 4.25 24.09
CA GLN A 44 -10.07 3.11 24.73
C GLN A 44 -10.74 2.14 23.73
N ARG A 45 -10.77 2.46 22.44
CA ARG A 45 -11.26 1.54 21.42
C ARG A 45 -10.18 0.53 21.09
N ARG A 46 -10.50 -0.76 21.25
CA ARG A 46 -9.69 -1.86 20.74
C ARG A 46 -9.65 -1.76 19.23
N CYS A 47 -8.58 -1.20 18.68
CA CYS A 47 -8.29 -1.34 17.27
C CYS A 47 -7.82 -2.78 17.04
N VAL A 48 -8.65 -3.61 16.44
CA VAL A 48 -8.26 -4.95 16.00
C VAL A 48 -7.94 -4.83 14.52
N CYS A 49 -6.65 -4.72 14.20
CA CYS A 49 -6.21 -4.89 12.82
C CYS A 49 -6.52 -6.32 12.39
N ARG A 50 -7.65 -6.51 11.71
CA ARG A 50 -8.03 -7.80 11.14
C ARG A 50 -7.20 -8.07 9.88
N LEU A 51 -6.89 -9.35 9.68
CA LEU A 51 -6.07 -9.95 8.63
C LEU A 51 -6.57 -9.74 7.19
N ALA A 52 -7.72 -9.13 6.97
CA ALA A 52 -8.28 -8.92 5.65
C ALA A 52 -7.66 -7.69 4.98
N ASP A 53 -7.58 -7.70 3.65
CA ASP A 53 -7.23 -6.57 2.78
C ASP A 53 -8.11 -5.31 2.96
N GLU A 54 -8.95 -5.32 3.96
CA GLU A 54 -9.89 -4.29 4.38
C GLU A 54 -9.22 -3.05 4.98
N CYS A 55 -7.94 -3.12 5.37
CA CYS A 55 -7.19 -1.94 5.86
C CYS A 55 -7.11 -0.78 4.84
N ILE A 56 -7.52 -1.00 3.59
CA ILE A 56 -7.53 0.01 2.52
C ILE A 56 -8.92 0.62 2.33
N ARG A 57 -9.97 0.02 2.89
CA ARG A 57 -11.37 0.46 2.76
C ARG A 57 -11.95 0.92 4.09
N TYR A 58 -11.26 1.85 4.77
CA TYR A 58 -11.92 2.52 5.87
C TYR A 58 -13.00 3.44 5.31
N PRO A 59 -14.24 3.38 5.86
CA PRO A 59 -15.19 4.45 5.61
C PRO A 59 -14.52 5.77 6.05
N VAL A 60 -14.73 6.82 5.29
CA VAL A 60 -14.14 8.17 5.41
C VAL A 60 -14.31 8.81 6.82
N HIS A 61 -14.85 8.08 7.79
CA HIS A 61 -15.20 8.55 9.13
C HIS A 61 -14.17 8.26 10.24
N ASP A 62 -13.10 7.48 9.95
CA ASP A 62 -12.07 7.25 10.95
C ASP A 62 -10.79 8.02 10.61
N TRP A 63 -10.82 9.30 10.94
CA TRP A 63 -9.73 10.23 10.72
C TRP A 63 -8.44 9.80 11.44
N GLU A 64 -8.57 9.21 12.64
CA GLU A 64 -7.43 8.74 13.44
C GLU A 64 -6.71 7.58 12.74
N GLU A 65 -7.46 6.63 12.19
CA GLU A 65 -6.92 5.50 11.42
C GLU A 65 -6.24 5.97 10.14
N TRP A 66 -6.86 6.93 9.44
CA TRP A 66 -6.25 7.51 8.25
C TRP A 66 -4.92 8.19 8.57
N GLN A 67 -4.87 9.00 9.64
CA GLN A 67 -3.64 9.66 10.09
C GLN A 67 -2.56 8.65 10.48
N ALA A 68 -2.91 7.60 11.24
CA ALA A 68 -1.98 6.54 11.61
C ALA A 68 -1.41 5.83 10.38
N ASN A 69 -2.23 5.51 9.38
CA ASN A 69 -1.79 4.91 8.12
C ASN A 69 -0.85 5.82 7.33
N VAL A 70 -1.17 7.12 7.24
CA VAL A 70 -0.32 8.11 6.58
C VAL A 70 1.04 8.20 7.27
N LEU A 71 1.07 8.40 8.58
CA LEU A 71 2.31 8.49 9.35
C LEU A 71 3.14 7.22 9.22
N THR A 72 2.52 6.05 9.34
CA THR A 72 3.16 4.74 9.13
C THR A 72 3.84 4.66 7.77
N SER A 73 3.14 5.06 6.72
CA SER A 73 3.69 5.07 5.36
C SER A 73 4.93 5.97 5.24
N TYR A 74 4.92 7.15 5.86
CA TYR A 74 6.08 8.05 5.86
C TYR A 74 7.26 7.52 6.66
N LEU A 75 7.00 6.90 7.82
CA LEU A 75 8.05 6.37 8.69
C LEU A 75 8.71 5.11 8.14
N LEU A 76 7.92 4.19 7.55
CA LEU A 76 8.45 2.96 6.96
C LEU A 76 9.07 3.18 5.58
N LEU A 77 8.55 4.13 4.81
CA LEU A 77 8.94 4.39 3.43
C LEU A 77 9.36 5.86 3.23
N PRO A 78 10.41 6.33 3.94
CA PRO A 78 10.97 7.63 3.68
C PRO A 78 11.41 7.75 2.23
N ARG A 79 11.26 8.95 1.65
CA ARG A 79 11.49 9.19 0.22
C ARG A 79 12.86 8.72 -0.25
N GLU A 80 13.89 9.06 0.48
CA GLU A 80 15.29 8.73 0.16
C GLU A 80 15.55 7.22 0.18
N LEU A 81 14.93 6.52 1.14
CA LEU A 81 15.03 5.07 1.24
C LEU A 81 14.35 4.39 0.05
N VAL A 82 13.15 4.86 -0.31
CA VAL A 82 12.42 4.36 -1.47
C VAL A 82 13.22 4.53 -2.75
N PHE A 83 13.73 5.73 -3.03
CA PHE A 83 14.55 5.99 -4.24
C PHE A 83 15.78 5.10 -4.30
N ARG A 84 16.52 4.97 -3.21
CA ARG A 84 17.71 4.09 -3.15
C ARG A 84 17.37 2.64 -3.50
N HIS A 85 16.26 2.13 -2.98
CA HIS A 85 15.85 0.75 -3.26
C HIS A 85 15.32 0.57 -4.68
N LEU A 86 14.60 1.55 -5.23
CA LEU A 86 14.18 1.52 -6.63
C LEU A 86 15.38 1.55 -7.58
N GLU A 87 16.36 2.38 -7.32
CA GLU A 87 17.62 2.44 -8.09
C GLU A 87 18.33 1.08 -8.06
N ASN A 88 18.48 0.47 -6.89
CA ASN A 88 19.12 -0.83 -6.71
C ASN A 88 18.44 -1.99 -7.42
N VAL A 89 17.16 -1.86 -7.77
CA VAL A 89 16.44 -2.86 -8.56
C VAL A 89 16.27 -2.46 -10.03
N GLY A 90 16.90 -1.35 -10.46
CA GLY A 90 16.86 -0.87 -11.84
C GLY A 90 15.58 -0.13 -12.23
N LEU A 91 14.97 0.59 -11.27
CA LEU A 91 13.79 1.44 -11.45
C LEU A 91 14.07 2.89 -10.99
N PRO A 92 15.16 3.55 -11.41
CA PRO A 92 15.58 4.85 -10.86
C PRO A 92 14.57 5.98 -11.13
N GLN A 93 13.78 5.87 -12.19
CA GLN A 93 12.78 6.87 -12.58
C GLN A 93 11.35 6.49 -12.17
N GLY A 94 11.20 5.43 -11.37
CA GLY A 94 9.90 4.87 -11.02
C GLY A 94 9.42 3.78 -11.98
N ILE A 95 8.12 3.58 -12.05
CA ILE A 95 7.47 2.48 -12.79
C ILE A 95 6.50 3.08 -13.81
N LYS A 96 6.72 2.80 -15.08
CA LYS A 96 5.81 3.24 -16.14
C LYS A 96 4.46 2.52 -16.05
N TRP A 97 4.50 1.22 -15.87
CA TRP A 97 3.29 0.41 -15.80
C TRP A 97 3.43 -0.67 -14.72
N LEU A 98 2.71 -0.51 -13.62
CA LEU A 98 2.67 -1.50 -12.54
C LEU A 98 1.55 -2.50 -12.81
N ASN A 99 1.88 -3.56 -13.54
CA ASN A 99 0.96 -4.63 -13.91
C ASN A 99 1.68 -5.98 -13.87
N ARG A 100 1.11 -6.94 -13.13
CA ARG A 100 1.73 -8.28 -12.96
C ARG A 100 1.64 -9.15 -14.21
N VAL A 101 0.70 -8.87 -15.11
CA VAL A 101 0.42 -9.68 -16.30
C VAL A 101 1.13 -9.12 -17.51
N TYR A 102 0.96 -7.82 -17.79
CA TYR A 102 1.44 -7.18 -18.99
C TYR A 102 2.83 -6.53 -18.86
N ALA A 103 3.28 -6.25 -17.63
CA ALA A 103 4.60 -5.72 -17.34
C ALA A 103 5.36 -6.58 -16.30
N PRO A 104 5.54 -7.90 -16.52
CA PRO A 104 6.05 -8.83 -15.49
C PRO A 104 7.48 -8.49 -15.03
N LYS A 105 8.32 -7.91 -15.90
CA LYS A 105 9.71 -7.53 -15.54
C LYS A 105 9.72 -6.42 -14.51
N ASP A 106 8.96 -5.35 -14.71
CA ASP A 106 8.88 -4.23 -13.78
C ASP A 106 8.14 -4.63 -12.50
N TYR A 107 7.12 -5.48 -12.62
CA TYR A 107 6.45 -6.06 -11.46
C TYR A 107 7.38 -6.92 -10.60
N HIS A 108 8.29 -7.70 -11.21
CA HIS A 108 9.29 -8.49 -10.49
C HIS A 108 10.26 -7.57 -9.72
N ARG A 109 10.80 -6.52 -10.37
CA ARG A 109 11.68 -5.52 -9.75
C ARG A 109 10.98 -4.79 -8.60
N PHE A 110 9.75 -4.37 -8.82
CA PHE A 110 8.89 -3.79 -7.78
C PHE A 110 8.71 -4.74 -6.58
N SER A 111 8.41 -6.02 -6.84
CA SER A 111 8.24 -7.03 -5.80
C SER A 111 9.53 -7.24 -5.00
N GLU A 112 10.68 -7.20 -5.66
CA GLU A 112 11.99 -7.28 -5.00
C GLU A 112 12.28 -6.02 -4.17
N ALA A 113 11.91 -4.83 -4.64
CA ALA A 113 12.03 -3.61 -3.85
C ALA A 113 11.18 -3.69 -2.57
N ALA A 114 9.93 -4.14 -2.67
CA ALA A 114 9.06 -4.33 -1.50
C ALA A 114 9.66 -5.30 -0.48
N ARG A 115 10.20 -6.44 -0.96
CA ARG A 115 10.88 -7.43 -0.12
C ARG A 115 12.08 -6.84 0.61
N ARG A 116 12.95 -6.10 -0.09
CA ARG A 116 14.15 -5.45 0.50
C ARG A 116 13.80 -4.35 1.50
N LEU A 117 12.70 -3.63 1.25
CA LEU A 117 12.18 -2.61 2.17
C LEU A 117 11.47 -3.21 3.37
N GLY A 118 11.21 -4.53 3.38
CA GLY A 118 10.49 -5.20 4.46
C GLY A 118 9.03 -4.75 4.59
N VAL A 119 8.39 -4.39 3.48
CA VAL A 119 6.99 -3.94 3.43
C VAL A 119 6.16 -4.81 2.49
N SER A 120 4.83 -4.74 2.61
CA SER A 120 3.94 -5.40 1.66
C SER A 120 3.98 -4.70 0.28
N LYS A 121 3.70 -5.46 -0.79
CA LYS A 121 3.58 -4.89 -2.14
C LYS A 121 2.52 -3.80 -2.21
N THR A 122 1.41 -4.00 -1.51
CA THR A 122 0.33 -3.00 -1.39
C THR A 122 0.83 -1.69 -0.78
N ALA A 123 1.54 -1.76 0.35
CA ALA A 123 2.08 -0.56 1.01
C ALA A 123 3.06 0.19 0.10
N LEU A 124 3.94 -0.53 -0.59
CA LEU A 124 4.86 0.09 -1.56
C LEU A 124 4.11 0.69 -2.76
N ALA A 125 3.13 -0.01 -3.34
CA ALA A 125 2.35 0.51 -4.47
C ALA A 125 1.63 1.81 -4.13
N LEU A 126 0.99 1.88 -2.96
CA LEU A 126 0.34 3.08 -2.46
C LEU A 126 1.35 4.22 -2.25
N ARG A 127 2.49 3.92 -1.64
CA ARG A 127 3.53 4.92 -1.40
C ARG A 127 4.12 5.48 -2.69
N LEU A 128 4.43 4.63 -3.66
CA LEU A 128 4.93 5.05 -4.97
C LEU A 128 3.89 5.88 -5.74
N SER A 129 2.60 5.53 -5.66
CA SER A 129 1.51 6.35 -6.24
C SER A 129 1.44 7.73 -5.59
N GLN A 130 1.54 7.82 -4.25
CA GLN A 130 1.58 9.10 -3.53
C GLN A 130 2.79 9.97 -3.91
N MET A 131 3.90 9.34 -4.25
CA MET A 131 5.13 10.01 -4.69
C MET A 131 5.12 10.37 -6.17
N GLY A 132 4.11 9.97 -6.94
CA GLY A 132 4.06 10.16 -8.39
C GLY A 132 5.07 9.31 -9.16
N LEU A 133 5.48 8.17 -8.59
CA LEU A 133 6.49 7.28 -9.17
C LEU A 133 5.90 6.08 -9.94
N ILE A 134 4.59 6.05 -10.15
CA ILE A 134 3.89 5.11 -11.01
C ILE A 134 3.04 5.90 -12.00
N GLU A 135 3.30 5.76 -13.29
CA GLU A 135 2.54 6.45 -14.34
C GLU A 135 1.18 5.76 -14.54
N LYS A 136 1.17 4.42 -14.67
CA LYS A 136 -0.03 3.61 -14.80
C LYS A 136 -0.07 2.54 -13.73
N ASN A 137 -1.01 2.65 -12.79
CA ASN A 137 -1.15 1.73 -11.67
C ASN A 137 -2.33 0.78 -11.87
N GLU A 138 -2.03 -0.45 -12.25
CA GLU A 138 -2.98 -1.56 -12.38
C GLU A 138 -2.64 -2.70 -11.40
N PHE A 139 -2.06 -2.36 -10.26
CA PHE A 139 -1.66 -3.33 -9.25
C PHE A 139 -2.85 -4.14 -8.71
N PHE A 140 -4.00 -3.48 -8.48
CA PHE A 140 -5.19 -4.11 -7.91
C PHE A 140 -6.06 -4.77 -8.98
N ASP A 141 -6.11 -4.22 -10.19
CA ASP A 141 -6.84 -4.78 -11.32
C ASP A 141 -5.93 -4.89 -12.56
N PRO A 142 -5.18 -5.99 -12.68
CA PRO A 142 -4.22 -6.16 -13.77
C PRO A 142 -4.87 -6.38 -15.14
N TYR A 143 -6.17 -6.58 -15.20
CA TYR A 143 -6.93 -6.83 -16.42
C TYR A 143 -7.78 -5.63 -16.86
N SER A 144 -7.70 -4.50 -16.15
CA SER A 144 -8.47 -3.28 -16.46
C SER A 144 -8.22 -2.70 -17.85
N THR A 145 -7.10 -3.08 -18.48
CA THR A 145 -6.71 -2.62 -19.84
C THR A 145 -7.14 -3.60 -20.95
N ILE A 146 -7.94 -4.62 -20.65
CA ILE A 146 -8.47 -5.46 -21.72
C ILE A 146 -9.41 -4.60 -22.58
N LEU A 147 -8.94 -4.22 -23.76
CA LEU A 147 -9.78 -3.60 -24.77
C LEU A 147 -10.66 -4.69 -25.37
N VAL A 148 -11.94 -4.69 -25.00
CA VAL A 148 -12.96 -5.45 -25.73
C VAL A 148 -13.17 -4.69 -27.04
N PHE A 149 -12.64 -5.23 -28.14
CA PHE A 149 -13.01 -4.73 -29.47
C PHE A 149 -14.46 -5.18 -29.72
N PRO A 150 -15.38 -4.27 -30.05
CA PRO A 150 -16.71 -4.67 -30.44
C PRO A 150 -16.62 -5.60 -31.66
N ASP A 151 -17.49 -6.61 -31.69
CA ASP A 151 -17.51 -7.57 -32.78
C ASP A 151 -17.76 -6.82 -34.10
N LYS A 152 -17.06 -7.17 -35.17
CA LYS A 152 -17.17 -6.48 -36.47
C LYS A 152 -18.61 -6.35 -36.97
N ASN A 153 -19.50 -7.22 -36.52
CA ASN A 153 -20.92 -7.22 -36.86
C ASN A 153 -21.75 -6.10 -36.19
N GLU A 154 -21.24 -5.44 -35.13
CA GLU A 154 -21.93 -4.30 -34.50
C GLU A 154 -21.61 -2.97 -35.21
N ILE A 155 -20.46 -2.86 -35.84
CA ILE A 155 -20.05 -1.64 -36.53
C ILE A 155 -20.84 -1.41 -37.83
N ASP A 156 -21.24 -2.48 -38.52
CA ASP A 156 -21.99 -2.38 -39.79
C ASP A 156 -23.47 -2.07 -39.58
N SER A 157 -23.99 -2.16 -38.37
CA SER A 157 -25.39 -1.83 -38.01
C SER A 157 -25.64 -0.35 -37.67
N GLU A 158 -24.57 0.43 -37.35
CA GLU A 158 -24.68 1.88 -37.06
C GLU A 158 -24.42 2.78 -38.30
N ILE A 159 -24.05 2.19 -39.45
CA ILE A 159 -23.73 2.96 -40.69
C ILE A 159 -24.83 2.76 -41.76
N ALA A 160 -25.86 1.96 -41.45
CA ALA A 160 -27.03 1.76 -42.32
C ALA A 160 -28.22 2.56 -41.80
#